data_b85395b280ef24f2b39945e870eec8b2
#
_entry.id   b85395b280ef24f2b39945e870eec8b2
#
_cell.length_a   1.000
_cell.length_b   1.000
_cell.length_c   1.000
_cell.angle_alpha   90.00
_cell.angle_beta   90.00
_cell.angle_gamma   90.00
#
_symmetry.space_group_name_H-M   'P 1'
#
loop_
_entity.id
_entity.type
_entity.pdbx_description
1 polymer ?
#
loop_
_entity_poly.entity_id
_entity_poly.type
_entity_poly.pdbx_seq_one_letter_code
_entity_poly.pdbx_strand_id
1 'polypeptide(L)'
;MSKRMTILVAIMALMVAIFATTAYAATIRGDNTGEALYETPQNDQIYGQGGNDFLGAVEYSGDTDKLYGGRGDDELQADDGDTLDVINGGKGIDSCYGDAGDTFVGCEQIN
;
A
#
# COMPACT_ATOMS: atom_id res chain seq x y z
N MET A 1 -1.51 23.59 -38.25
CA MET A 1 -1.12 23.14 -36.91
C MET A 1 0.12 22.28 -36.97
N SER A 2 1.04 22.50 -36.11
CA SER A 2 2.31 21.79 -36.15
C SER A 2 2.19 20.33 -35.68
N LYS A 3 3.08 19.48 -36.14
CA LYS A 3 3.21 18.10 -35.70
C LYS A 3 3.34 17.94 -34.18
N ARG A 4 3.81 18.99 -33.46
CA ARG A 4 3.99 19.00 -32.02
C ARG A 4 2.67 18.91 -31.24
N MET A 5 1.59 19.55 -31.71
CA MET A 5 0.29 19.46 -31.06
C MET A 5 -0.35 18.08 -31.20
N THR A 6 -0.16 17.44 -32.35
CA THR A 6 -0.67 16.09 -32.54
C THR A 6 -0.01 15.08 -31.59
N ILE A 7 1.31 15.21 -31.37
CA ILE A 7 2.05 14.35 -30.44
C ILE A 7 1.59 14.59 -28.99
N LEU A 8 1.37 15.84 -28.58
CA LEU A 8 0.87 16.18 -27.23
C LEU A 8 -0.49 15.57 -26.95
N VAL A 9 -1.42 15.64 -27.90
CA VAL A 9 -2.75 15.03 -27.76
C VAL A 9 -2.66 13.51 -27.66
N ALA A 10 -1.79 12.87 -28.43
CA ALA A 10 -1.57 11.42 -28.37
C ALA A 10 -0.98 10.99 -27.01
N ILE A 11 -0.04 11.76 -26.46
CA ILE A 11 0.55 11.49 -25.13
C ILE A 11 -0.49 11.63 -24.02
N MET A 12 -1.33 12.65 -24.05
CA MET A 12 -2.41 12.83 -23.08
C MET A 12 -3.44 11.71 -23.15
N ALA A 13 -3.83 11.27 -24.35
CA ALA A 13 -4.74 10.15 -24.53
C ALA A 13 -4.14 8.84 -23.99
N LEU A 14 -2.85 8.62 -24.18
CA LEU A 14 -2.14 7.45 -23.65
C LEU A 14 -2.08 7.48 -22.12
N MET A 15 -1.82 8.63 -21.49
CA MET A 15 -1.82 8.76 -20.02
C MET A 15 -3.21 8.49 -19.43
N VAL A 16 -4.28 8.97 -20.04
CA VAL A 16 -5.65 8.68 -19.61
C VAL A 16 -5.94 7.18 -19.71
N ALA A 17 -5.50 6.51 -20.75
CA ALA A 17 -5.65 5.06 -20.89
C ALA A 17 -4.89 4.28 -19.80
N ILE A 18 -3.69 4.73 -19.40
CA ILE A 18 -2.94 4.14 -18.30
C ILE A 18 -3.69 4.28 -16.98
N PHE A 19 -4.25 5.44 -16.67
CA PHE A 19 -5.07 5.63 -15.46
C PHE A 19 -6.32 4.75 -15.46
N ALA A 20 -6.95 4.55 -16.61
CA ALA A 20 -8.13 3.69 -16.72
C ALA A 20 -7.81 2.21 -16.47
N THR A 21 -6.55 1.77 -16.66
CA THR A 21 -6.13 0.39 -16.42
C THR A 21 -5.66 0.10 -15.00
N THR A 22 -5.57 1.10 -14.12
CA THR A 22 -5.13 0.95 -12.72
C THR A 22 -6.28 0.70 -11.73
N ALA A 23 -7.45 0.26 -12.21
CA ALA A 23 -8.65 0.05 -11.38
C ALA A 23 -8.67 -1.31 -10.68
N TYR A 24 -7.58 -2.03 -10.61
CA TYR A 24 -7.49 -3.35 -9.99
C TYR A 24 -6.63 -3.33 -8.74
N ALA A 25 -7.01 -4.16 -7.75
CA ALA A 25 -6.22 -4.44 -6.57
C ALA A 25 -4.78 -4.79 -6.95
N ALA A 26 -3.82 -4.21 -6.25
CA ALA A 26 -2.41 -4.44 -6.48
C ALA A 26 -1.83 -5.42 -5.46
N THR A 27 -0.82 -6.17 -5.88
CA THR A 27 0.07 -6.89 -4.97
C THR A 27 1.44 -6.21 -5.03
N ILE A 28 1.82 -5.59 -3.92
CA ILE A 28 3.05 -4.80 -3.81
C ILE A 28 4.02 -5.60 -2.95
N ARG A 29 5.20 -5.88 -3.49
CA ARG A 29 6.20 -6.68 -2.79
C ARG A 29 7.50 -5.94 -2.67
N GLY A 30 8.06 -5.94 -1.46
CA GLY A 30 9.41 -5.51 -1.22
C GLY A 30 10.44 -6.62 -1.44
N ASP A 31 11.61 -6.40 -0.91
CA ASP A 31 12.71 -7.37 -0.91
C ASP A 31 13.22 -7.62 0.53
N ASN A 32 14.49 -7.97 0.71
CA ASN A 32 15.05 -8.21 2.03
C ASN A 32 15.75 -6.99 2.64
N THR A 33 15.55 -5.81 2.07
CA THR A 33 16.07 -4.54 2.58
C THR A 33 14.96 -3.69 3.19
N GLY A 34 15.31 -2.75 4.06
CA GLY A 34 14.35 -1.79 4.59
C GLY A 34 13.87 -0.83 3.51
N GLU A 35 12.55 -0.72 3.33
CA GLU A 35 11.94 0.09 2.29
C GLU A 35 10.60 0.67 2.72
N ALA A 36 10.10 1.62 1.94
CA ALA A 36 8.77 2.20 2.15
C ALA A 36 7.86 1.78 0.99
N LEU A 37 6.77 1.12 1.32
CA LEU A 37 5.78 0.61 0.38
C LEU A 37 4.43 1.26 0.65
N TYR A 38 3.76 1.72 -0.40
CA TYR A 38 2.50 2.45 -0.28
C TYR A 38 1.40 1.82 -1.11
N GLU A 39 0.17 2.01 -0.65
CA GLU A 39 -1.04 1.53 -1.30
C GLU A 39 -1.35 2.23 -2.64
N THR A 40 -2.26 1.63 -3.38
CA THR A 40 -3.00 2.25 -4.48
C THR A 40 -4.45 2.56 -4.02
N PRO A 41 -5.29 3.25 -4.83
CA PRO A 41 -6.68 3.50 -4.44
C PRO A 41 -7.60 2.27 -4.44
N GLN A 42 -7.06 1.05 -4.42
CA GLN A 42 -7.79 -0.21 -4.51
C GLN A 42 -7.46 -1.11 -3.33
N ASN A 43 -8.19 -2.22 -3.21
CA ASN A 43 -7.88 -3.25 -2.21
C ASN A 43 -6.53 -3.88 -2.51
N ASP A 44 -5.52 -3.59 -1.71
CA ASP A 44 -4.15 -4.00 -1.98
C ASP A 44 -3.67 -5.10 -1.03
N GLN A 45 -2.63 -5.79 -1.46
CA GLN A 45 -1.83 -6.66 -0.60
C GLN A 45 -0.40 -6.16 -0.64
N ILE A 46 0.13 -5.74 0.50
CA ILE A 46 1.46 -5.18 0.62
C ILE A 46 2.33 -6.09 1.48
N TYR A 47 3.43 -6.55 0.91
CA TYR A 47 4.38 -7.46 1.56
C TYR A 47 5.74 -6.80 1.69
N GLY A 48 6.17 -6.52 2.92
CA GLY A 48 7.51 -5.96 3.18
C GLY A 48 8.62 -6.97 2.96
N GLN A 49 8.39 -8.19 3.33
CA GLN A 49 9.31 -9.34 3.30
C GLN A 49 10.41 -9.25 4.37
N GLY A 50 11.66 -8.97 4.04
CA GLY A 50 12.73 -8.85 5.01
C GLY A 50 13.21 -7.41 5.17
N GLY A 51 13.98 -7.16 6.21
CA GLY A 51 14.42 -5.82 6.57
C GLY A 51 13.40 -5.08 7.43
N ASN A 52 13.71 -3.87 7.82
CA ASN A 52 12.80 -3.02 8.59
C ASN A 52 12.03 -2.12 7.62
N ASP A 53 10.77 -2.44 7.40
CA ASP A 53 9.95 -1.84 6.37
C ASP A 53 8.92 -0.87 6.95
N PHE A 54 8.52 0.08 6.11
CA PHE A 54 7.35 0.93 6.33
C PHE A 54 6.28 0.58 5.30
N LEU A 55 5.12 0.16 5.76
CA LEU A 55 3.96 -0.14 4.91
C LEU A 55 2.85 0.87 5.21
N GLY A 56 2.49 1.67 4.22
CA GLY A 56 1.50 2.74 4.38
C GLY A 56 0.25 2.54 3.54
N ALA A 57 -0.90 2.39 4.21
CA ALA A 57 -2.23 2.31 3.63
C ALA A 57 -3.15 3.28 4.36
N VAL A 58 -2.89 4.58 4.25
CA VAL A 58 -3.60 5.64 5.00
C VAL A 58 -4.19 6.71 4.10
N GLU A 59 -3.91 6.66 2.80
CA GLU A 59 -4.31 7.72 1.88
C GLU A 59 -5.73 7.53 1.36
N TYR A 60 -6.16 6.27 1.22
CA TYR A 60 -7.48 5.93 0.70
C TYR A 60 -8.27 5.14 1.73
N SER A 61 -9.52 5.53 1.95
CA SER A 61 -10.43 4.85 2.86
C SER A 61 -11.59 4.19 2.10
N GLY A 62 -12.23 3.21 2.74
CA GLY A 62 -13.34 2.48 2.16
C GLY A 62 -12.93 1.29 1.30
N ASP A 63 -11.65 0.99 1.22
CA ASP A 63 -11.10 -0.22 0.62
C ASP A 63 -10.69 -1.22 1.71
N THR A 64 -10.17 -2.35 1.30
CA THR A 64 -9.72 -3.39 2.23
C THR A 64 -8.29 -3.76 1.88
N ASP A 65 -7.37 -3.34 2.72
CA ASP A 65 -5.96 -3.61 2.50
C ASP A 65 -5.45 -4.70 3.43
N LYS A 66 -4.42 -5.39 2.98
CA LYS A 66 -3.72 -6.39 3.76
C LYS A 66 -2.24 -6.06 3.77
N LEU A 67 -1.73 -5.74 4.95
CA LEU A 67 -0.35 -5.38 5.16
C LEU A 67 0.37 -6.51 5.86
N TYR A 68 1.49 -6.96 5.30
CA TYR A 68 2.33 -8.02 5.85
C TYR A 68 3.76 -7.50 5.98
N GLY A 69 4.20 -7.24 7.20
CA GLY A 69 5.56 -6.75 7.46
C GLY A 69 6.64 -7.77 7.11
N GLY A 70 6.41 -9.01 7.50
CA GLY A 70 7.38 -10.08 7.27
C GLY A 70 8.41 -10.18 8.38
N ARG A 71 9.69 -10.29 8.03
CA ARG A 71 10.79 -10.36 8.99
C ARG A 71 11.38 -8.98 9.20
N GLY A 72 11.78 -8.69 10.43
CA GLY A 72 12.36 -7.42 10.82
C GLY A 72 11.40 -6.62 11.69
N ASP A 73 11.82 -5.43 12.08
CA ASP A 73 11.03 -4.52 12.89
C ASP A 73 10.33 -3.54 11.97
N ASP A 74 9.04 -3.77 11.72
CA ASP A 74 8.29 -3.06 10.70
C ASP A 74 7.33 -2.03 11.31
N GLU A 75 7.00 -1.02 10.53
CA GLU A 75 5.94 -0.08 10.84
C GLU A 75 4.84 -0.20 9.78
N LEU A 76 3.64 -0.56 10.23
CA LEU A 76 2.48 -0.77 9.38
C LEU A 76 1.38 0.23 9.74
N GLN A 77 0.96 1.04 8.78
CA GLN A 77 -0.07 2.06 9.00
C GLN A 77 -1.27 1.81 8.10
N ALA A 78 -2.43 1.62 8.72
CA ALA A 78 -3.73 1.47 8.04
C ALA A 78 -4.84 2.23 8.79
N ASP A 79 -4.48 3.32 9.46
CA ASP A 79 -5.42 4.18 10.17
C ASP A 79 -6.04 5.22 9.21
N ASP A 80 -6.81 4.74 8.26
CA ASP A 80 -7.41 5.52 7.17
C ASP A 80 -8.85 5.95 7.41
N GLY A 81 -9.43 5.56 8.54
CA GLY A 81 -10.80 5.92 8.93
C GLY A 81 -11.84 4.85 8.64
N ASP A 82 -11.45 3.68 8.17
CA ASP A 82 -12.36 2.55 8.01
C ASP A 82 -12.00 1.38 8.95
N THR A 83 -12.65 0.24 8.82
CA THR A 83 -12.52 -0.89 9.76
C THR A 83 -12.35 -2.23 9.02
N LEU A 84 -11.75 -2.19 7.84
CA LEU A 84 -11.77 -3.33 6.93
C LEU A 84 -10.38 -3.96 6.73
N ASP A 85 -9.33 -3.39 7.33
CA ASP A 85 -7.98 -3.76 7.01
C ASP A 85 -7.45 -4.92 7.85
N VAL A 86 -6.45 -5.61 7.33
CA VAL A 86 -5.69 -6.63 8.03
C VAL A 86 -4.23 -6.19 8.12
N ILE A 87 -3.72 -6.11 9.35
CA ILE A 87 -2.38 -5.63 9.65
C ILE A 87 -1.62 -6.76 10.34
N ASN A 88 -0.67 -7.34 9.64
CA ASN A 88 0.14 -8.45 10.14
C ASN A 88 1.61 -8.04 10.20
N GLY A 89 2.11 -7.82 11.42
CA GLY A 89 3.51 -7.45 11.63
C GLY A 89 4.49 -8.54 11.25
N GLY A 90 4.16 -9.79 11.54
CA GLY A 90 5.03 -10.92 11.28
C GLY A 90 6.05 -11.15 12.39
N LYS A 91 7.30 -11.45 12.03
CA LYS A 91 8.39 -11.71 12.96
C LYS A 91 9.18 -10.44 13.24
N GLY A 92 9.54 -10.22 14.50
CA GLY A 92 10.25 -9.05 14.96
C GLY A 92 9.39 -8.21 15.89
N ILE A 93 9.82 -6.99 16.15
CA ILE A 93 9.07 -6.03 16.98
C ILE A 93 8.42 -5.02 16.04
N ASP A 94 7.12 -5.15 15.85
CA ASP A 94 6.38 -4.39 14.87
C ASP A 94 5.44 -3.37 15.52
N SER A 95 5.41 -2.17 14.95
CA SER A 95 4.50 -1.10 15.33
C SER A 95 3.37 -1.02 14.31
N CYS A 96 2.15 -1.24 14.77
CA CYS A 96 0.97 -1.26 13.93
C CYS A 96 0.01 -0.13 14.30
N TYR A 97 -0.49 0.55 13.30
CA TYR A 97 -1.47 1.62 13.42
C TYR A 97 -2.70 1.25 12.60
N GLY A 98 -3.86 1.33 13.19
CA GLY A 98 -5.10 1.01 12.52
C GLY A 98 -6.30 1.58 13.28
N ASP A 99 -7.47 1.39 12.71
CA ASP A 99 -8.73 1.85 13.26
C ASP A 99 -9.38 0.79 14.14
N ALA A 100 -10.31 1.21 14.99
CA ALA A 100 -11.08 0.29 15.80
C ALA A 100 -11.94 -0.62 14.87
N GLY A 101 -11.69 -1.91 14.91
CA GLY A 101 -12.34 -2.89 14.05
C GLY A 101 -11.44 -3.50 12.99
N ASP A 102 -10.26 -2.92 12.74
CA ASP A 102 -9.24 -3.58 11.94
C ASP A 102 -8.71 -4.83 12.63
N THR A 103 -8.16 -5.73 11.84
CA THR A 103 -7.61 -6.98 12.35
C THR A 103 -6.10 -6.87 12.49
N PHE A 104 -5.61 -7.08 13.71
CA PHE A 104 -4.18 -7.05 14.02
C PHE A 104 -3.67 -8.46 14.30
N VAL A 105 -2.55 -8.83 13.68
CA VAL A 105 -1.87 -10.09 13.87
C VAL A 105 -0.37 -9.84 14.01
N GLY A 106 0.26 -10.43 15.02
CA GLY A 106 1.70 -10.35 15.18
C GLY A 106 2.26 -8.93 15.36
N CYS A 107 1.47 -8.02 15.92
CA CYS A 107 1.89 -6.66 16.23
C CYS A 107 2.23 -6.58 17.71
N GLU A 108 3.47 -6.23 18.04
CA GLU A 108 3.92 -6.09 19.42
C GLU A 108 3.49 -4.74 20.00
N GLN A 109 3.38 -3.72 19.15
CA GLN A 109 2.86 -2.40 19.51
C GLN A 109 1.67 -2.06 18.61
N ILE A 110 0.53 -1.77 19.22
CA ILE A 110 -0.69 -1.36 18.52
C ILE A 110 -1.06 0.04 18.98
N ASN A 111 -1.24 0.93 18.01
CA ASN A 111 -1.55 2.34 18.25
C ASN A 111 -2.86 2.77 17.58
#